data_1f7c6318ba16614f75f7cb07499904d9
#
_entry.id   1f7c6318ba16614f75f7cb07499904d9
#
_cell.length_a   1.000
_cell.length_b   1.000
_cell.length_c   1.000
_cell.angle_alpha   90.00
_cell.angle_beta   90.00
_cell.angle_gamma   90.00
#
_symmetry.space_group_name_H-M   'P 1'
#
loop_
_entity.id
_entity.type
_entity.pdbx_description
1 polymer ?
#
loop_
_entity_poly.entity_id
_entity_poly.type
_entity_poly.pdbx_seq_one_letter_code
_entity_poly.pdbx_strand_id
1 'polypeptide(L)'
;MADQVVTIKMFRYDPSVDAEPTYKTYEVPWKEYTTALECLHYINENIEPIGFDFSCRSSLCGRCSIMVDGRPFLACVKALDAGSTYTFDPMKGFPVIRDLVVDHSHIMEKVYATGLAVQSVEPIVKLQNIPYDLYWDTLEPINMCRDCMCCYSVCPPLQEENKWESFIGPSAMAQIGKRFLDPEDQADRVSQAAFSGIFDCTLCGKCSAVCPAEIPHVAIFTLLQQEAEKAGLKPKA
;
A
#
# COMPACT_ATOMS: atom_id res chain seq x y z
N MET A 1 6.17 20.42 34.61
CA MET A 1 5.83 20.59 33.19
C MET A 1 4.48 19.92 33.02
N ALA A 2 3.48 20.58 32.42
CA ALA A 2 2.20 19.90 32.17
C ALA A 2 2.45 18.70 31.26
N ASP A 3 1.92 17.53 31.60
CA ASP A 3 2.04 16.35 30.79
C ASP A 3 1.36 16.65 29.44
N GLN A 4 2.15 16.67 28.37
CA GLN A 4 1.63 16.89 27.02
C GLN A 4 0.89 15.63 26.59
N VAL A 5 -0.25 15.80 25.93
CA VAL A 5 -1.07 14.70 25.40
C VAL A 5 -1.29 14.87 23.90
N VAL A 6 -1.57 13.78 23.23
CA VAL A 6 -2.15 13.73 21.88
C VAL A 6 -3.52 13.08 21.98
N THR A 7 -4.48 13.63 21.26
CA THR A 7 -5.86 13.12 21.23
C THR A 7 -6.08 12.25 20.00
N ILE A 8 -6.53 11.02 20.20
CA ILE A 8 -6.79 10.06 19.11
C ILE A 8 -8.30 9.79 19.04
N LYS A 9 -8.93 10.20 17.95
CA LYS A 9 -10.29 9.80 17.58
C LYS A 9 -10.19 8.55 16.70
N MET A 10 -10.50 7.38 17.25
CA MET A 10 -10.27 6.10 16.60
C MET A 10 -11.59 5.43 16.21
N PHE A 11 -11.64 4.91 14.99
CA PHE A 11 -12.67 4.01 14.50
C PHE A 11 -12.71 2.73 15.34
N ARG A 12 -13.91 2.34 15.80
CA ARG A 12 -14.15 1.13 16.60
C ARG A 12 -15.28 0.32 15.96
N TYR A 13 -14.99 -0.92 15.69
CA TYR A 13 -15.96 -1.85 15.14
C TYR A 13 -15.53 -3.30 15.32
N ASP A 14 -16.38 -4.09 15.93
CA ASP A 14 -16.27 -5.54 15.98
C ASP A 14 -17.53 -6.14 15.34
N PRO A 15 -17.46 -6.72 14.12
CA PRO A 15 -18.64 -7.22 13.40
C PRO A 15 -19.35 -8.36 14.11
N SER A 16 -18.76 -8.96 15.15
CA SER A 16 -19.40 -10.01 15.95
C SER A 16 -20.38 -9.49 16.99
N VAL A 17 -20.26 -8.21 17.38
CA VAL A 17 -21.04 -7.60 18.48
C VAL A 17 -21.62 -6.24 18.14
N ASP A 18 -21.03 -5.48 17.22
CA ASP A 18 -21.44 -4.13 16.85
C ASP A 18 -22.34 -4.14 15.62
N ALA A 19 -23.48 -3.44 15.68
CA ALA A 19 -24.37 -3.26 14.53
C ALA A 19 -23.78 -2.27 13.51
N GLU A 20 -23.12 -1.22 14.00
CA GLU A 20 -22.52 -0.15 13.20
C GLU A 20 -21.18 0.32 13.78
N PRO A 21 -20.26 0.82 12.95
CA PRO A 21 -19.03 1.42 13.43
C PRO A 21 -19.28 2.65 14.29
N THR A 22 -18.42 2.86 15.28
CA THR A 22 -18.42 4.04 16.15
C THR A 22 -17.04 4.68 16.19
N TYR A 23 -16.93 5.84 16.85
CA TYR A 23 -15.65 6.47 17.15
C TYR A 23 -15.52 6.69 18.65
N LYS A 24 -14.35 6.34 19.18
CA LYS A 24 -13.97 6.68 20.55
C LYS A 24 -12.77 7.62 20.55
N THR A 25 -12.73 8.49 21.56
CA THR A 25 -11.63 9.45 21.74
C THR A 25 -10.78 9.04 22.93
N TYR A 26 -9.46 9.05 22.73
CA TYR A 26 -8.47 8.68 23.72
C TYR A 26 -7.46 9.81 23.89
N GLU A 27 -7.07 10.10 25.10
CA GLU A 27 -5.93 10.97 25.42
C GLU A 27 -4.74 10.09 25.76
N VAL A 28 -3.66 10.28 25.00
CA VAL A 28 -2.44 9.50 25.13
C VAL A 28 -1.30 10.42 25.55
N PRO A 29 -0.52 10.07 26.58
CA PRO A 29 0.67 10.85 26.96
C PRO A 29 1.61 10.99 25.76
N TRP A 30 2.04 12.22 25.52
CA TRP A 30 2.95 12.54 24.43
C TRP A 30 4.36 12.80 24.93
N LYS A 31 5.33 12.28 24.20
CA LYS A 31 6.76 12.59 24.31
C LYS A 31 7.34 12.87 22.93
N GLU A 32 8.49 13.48 22.86
CA GLU A 32 9.18 13.72 21.60
C GLU A 32 9.29 12.43 20.78
N TYR A 33 8.93 12.50 19.48
CA TYR A 33 8.86 11.39 18.52
C TYR A 33 7.78 10.34 18.80
N THR A 34 6.74 10.64 19.58
CA THR A 34 5.59 9.72 19.73
C THR A 34 4.98 9.42 18.37
N THR A 35 4.89 8.13 18.03
CA THR A 35 4.33 7.64 16.77
C THR A 35 2.87 7.20 16.93
N ALA A 36 2.14 7.12 15.81
CA ALA A 36 0.79 6.57 15.82
C ALA A 36 0.75 5.14 16.38
N LEU A 37 1.76 4.30 16.09
CA LEU A 37 1.84 2.94 16.62
C LEU A 37 2.04 2.93 18.15
N GLU A 38 2.85 3.83 18.71
CA GLU A 38 3.01 3.94 20.16
C GLU A 38 1.69 4.34 20.84
N CYS A 39 0.90 5.22 20.20
CA CYS A 39 -0.42 5.55 20.71
C CYS A 39 -1.36 4.35 20.71
N LEU A 40 -1.36 3.53 19.65
CA LEU A 40 -2.15 2.30 19.59
C LEU A 40 -1.73 1.30 20.68
N HIS A 41 -0.43 1.13 20.89
CA HIS A 41 0.06 0.31 22.00
C HIS A 41 -0.39 0.84 23.37
N TYR A 42 -0.24 2.14 23.59
CA TYR A 42 -0.66 2.75 24.86
C TYR A 42 -2.15 2.54 25.14
N ILE A 43 -3.01 2.78 24.13
CA ILE A 43 -4.46 2.56 24.28
C ILE A 43 -4.75 1.11 24.61
N ASN A 44 -4.16 0.17 23.88
CA ASN A 44 -4.39 -1.27 24.07
C ASN A 44 -3.92 -1.79 25.43
N GLU A 45 -2.81 -1.26 25.95
CA GLU A 45 -2.20 -1.75 27.19
C GLU A 45 -2.76 -1.06 28.45
N ASN A 46 -3.19 0.20 28.34
CA ASN A 46 -3.52 1.02 29.51
C ASN A 46 -4.98 1.46 29.59
N ILE A 47 -5.73 1.42 28.48
CA ILE A 47 -7.10 1.93 28.45
C ILE A 47 -8.11 0.81 28.16
N GLU A 48 -8.08 0.25 26.93
CA GLU A 48 -8.95 -0.87 26.54
C GLU A 48 -8.37 -1.64 25.36
N PRO A 49 -8.69 -2.94 25.21
CA PRO A 49 -8.27 -3.72 24.06
C PRO A 49 -8.80 -3.16 22.74
N ILE A 50 -7.91 -3.07 21.73
CA ILE A 50 -8.21 -2.58 20.40
C ILE A 50 -7.61 -3.50 19.32
N GLY A 51 -8.25 -3.59 18.15
CA GLY A 51 -7.75 -4.31 16.98
C GLY A 51 -6.82 -3.43 16.16
N PHE A 52 -5.54 -3.78 16.07
CA PHE A 52 -4.57 -3.18 15.16
C PHE A 52 -3.47 -4.18 14.82
N ASP A 53 -2.80 -3.99 13.69
CA ASP A 53 -1.77 -4.91 13.23
C ASP A 53 -0.39 -4.26 13.23
N PHE A 54 0.65 -5.03 13.56
CA PHE A 54 2.04 -4.59 13.54
C PHE A 54 2.99 -5.79 13.55
N SER A 55 4.27 -5.55 13.18
CA SER A 55 5.32 -6.56 13.27
C SER A 55 6.69 -5.90 13.50
N CYS A 56 7.36 -5.37 12.46
CA CYS A 56 8.76 -4.93 12.53
C CYS A 56 9.00 -3.64 13.32
N ARG A 57 8.02 -2.76 13.47
CA ARG A 57 8.12 -1.43 14.11
C ARG A 57 9.14 -0.47 13.48
N SER A 58 9.63 -0.76 12.28
CA SER A 58 10.74 -0.06 11.62
C SER A 58 10.51 0.17 10.12
N SER A 59 9.27 0.38 9.71
CA SER A 59 8.89 0.69 8.31
C SER A 59 9.27 -0.37 7.27
N LEU A 60 9.45 -1.64 7.64
CA LEU A 60 9.86 -2.68 6.68
C LEU A 60 8.72 -3.61 6.26
N CYS A 61 7.80 -3.96 7.16
CA CYS A 61 6.86 -5.06 6.95
C CYS A 61 5.49 -4.63 6.37
N GLY A 62 5.16 -3.35 6.36
CA GLY A 62 3.88 -2.84 5.86
C GLY A 62 2.64 -3.12 6.72
N ARG A 63 2.75 -3.95 7.79
CA ARG A 63 1.59 -4.45 8.55
C ARG A 63 0.81 -3.40 9.32
N CYS A 64 1.48 -2.35 9.81
CA CYS A 64 0.87 -1.31 10.64
C CYS A 64 0.25 -0.14 9.84
N SER A 65 -0.16 -0.38 8.60
CA SER A 65 -0.79 0.66 7.78
C SER A 65 -2.20 0.97 8.27
N ILE A 66 -2.46 2.26 8.44
CA ILE A 66 -3.76 2.83 8.84
C ILE A 66 -3.99 4.15 8.10
N MET A 67 -5.22 4.62 8.10
CA MET A 67 -5.52 6.00 7.70
C MET A 67 -5.33 6.91 8.90
N VAL A 68 -4.61 8.02 8.73
CA VAL A 68 -4.51 9.11 9.71
C VAL A 68 -5.02 10.37 9.02
N ASP A 69 -6.10 10.94 9.56
CA ASP A 69 -6.79 12.11 8.98
C ASP A 69 -7.10 11.93 7.47
N GLY A 70 -7.59 10.75 7.11
CA GLY A 70 -7.98 10.40 5.73
C GLY A 70 -6.81 10.12 4.78
N ARG A 71 -5.56 10.06 5.25
CA ARG A 71 -4.37 9.72 4.47
C ARG A 71 -3.70 8.45 4.99
N PRO A 72 -3.28 7.50 4.14
CA PRO A 72 -2.64 6.28 4.60
C PRO A 72 -1.20 6.52 5.04
N PHE A 73 -0.80 5.87 6.14
CA PHE A 73 0.55 5.87 6.68
C PHE A 73 0.90 4.52 7.30
N LEU A 74 2.18 4.24 7.43
CA LEU A 74 2.67 3.22 8.35
C LEU A 74 2.70 3.83 9.75
N ALA A 75 1.89 3.30 10.66
CA ALA A 75 1.76 3.84 12.02
C ALA A 75 3.08 3.92 12.78
N CYS A 76 4.02 3.00 12.51
CA CYS A 76 5.31 2.93 13.20
C CYS A 76 6.29 4.09 12.86
N VAL A 77 6.01 4.86 11.80
CA VAL A 77 6.84 6.01 11.41
C VAL A 77 6.05 7.33 11.31
N LYS A 78 4.73 7.28 11.48
CA LYS A 78 3.91 8.48 11.53
C LYS A 78 4.06 9.16 12.89
N ALA A 79 4.93 10.17 12.97
CA ALA A 79 5.05 11.00 14.16
C ALA A 79 3.81 11.88 14.35
N LEU A 80 3.45 12.12 15.60
CA LEU A 80 2.32 12.92 16.03
C LEU A 80 2.79 14.10 16.87
N ASP A 81 2.08 15.22 16.78
CA ASP A 81 2.42 16.45 17.47
C ASP A 81 1.66 16.59 18.80
N ALA A 82 2.33 17.16 19.81
CA ALA A 82 1.72 17.43 21.10
C ALA A 82 0.49 18.36 20.97
N GLY A 83 -0.55 18.08 21.75
CA GLY A 83 -1.77 18.90 21.80
C GLY A 83 -2.65 18.78 20.55
N SER A 84 -2.25 17.98 19.58
CA SER A 84 -3.02 17.76 18.33
C SER A 84 -4.05 16.64 18.49
N THR A 85 -5.06 16.68 17.62
CA THR A 85 -6.07 15.62 17.52
C THR A 85 -5.92 14.96 16.15
N TYR A 86 -5.88 13.62 16.13
CA TYR A 86 -5.80 12.82 14.92
C TYR A 86 -6.96 11.83 14.85
N THR A 87 -7.47 11.60 13.64
CA THR A 87 -8.46 10.55 13.39
C THR A 87 -7.76 9.32 12.81
N PHE A 88 -7.96 8.16 13.46
CA PHE A 88 -7.45 6.88 13.02
C PHE A 88 -8.57 6.02 12.46
N ASP A 89 -8.44 5.64 11.19
CA ASP A 89 -9.40 4.79 10.48
C ASP A 89 -8.70 3.55 9.89
N PRO A 90 -9.46 2.47 9.62
CA PRO A 90 -8.95 1.33 8.86
C PRO A 90 -8.57 1.75 7.44
N MET A 91 -7.72 0.96 6.79
CA MET A 91 -7.33 1.19 5.40
C MET A 91 -8.55 1.22 4.50
N LYS A 92 -8.72 2.31 3.74
CA LYS A 92 -9.89 2.53 2.87
C LYS A 92 -9.93 1.52 1.72
N GLY A 93 -11.13 0.98 1.45
CA GLY A 93 -11.39 0.05 0.35
C GLY A 93 -11.18 -1.42 0.69
N PHE A 94 -10.89 -1.73 1.95
CA PHE A 94 -10.73 -3.10 2.43
C PHE A 94 -11.81 -3.46 3.46
N PRO A 95 -12.32 -4.71 3.46
CA PRO A 95 -13.25 -5.18 4.50
C PRO A 95 -12.60 -5.10 5.88
N VAL A 96 -13.34 -4.57 6.85
CA VAL A 96 -12.86 -4.49 8.24
C VAL A 96 -13.06 -5.83 8.92
N ILE A 97 -12.00 -6.38 9.51
CA ILE A 97 -12.03 -7.54 10.38
C ILE A 97 -12.41 -7.10 11.80
N ARG A 98 -11.69 -6.11 12.32
CA ARG A 98 -11.95 -5.50 13.64
C ARG A 98 -11.18 -4.20 13.78
N ASP A 99 -11.84 -3.15 14.20
CA ASP A 99 -11.25 -1.83 14.42
C ASP A 99 -10.37 -1.38 13.22
N LEU A 100 -9.06 -1.32 13.37
CA LEU A 100 -8.13 -0.91 12.32
C LEU A 100 -7.58 -2.09 11.49
N VAL A 101 -7.93 -3.33 11.84
CA VAL A 101 -7.50 -4.52 11.10
C VAL A 101 -8.43 -4.78 9.93
N VAL A 102 -7.86 -4.94 8.74
CA VAL A 102 -8.60 -5.15 7.49
C VAL A 102 -8.15 -6.41 6.76
N ASP A 103 -9.02 -6.95 5.91
CA ASP A 103 -8.74 -8.14 5.09
C ASP A 103 -8.15 -7.74 3.73
N HIS A 104 -6.93 -8.19 3.46
CA HIS A 104 -6.22 -8.00 2.19
C HIS A 104 -6.28 -9.24 1.28
N SER A 105 -6.94 -10.32 1.67
CA SER A 105 -6.89 -11.63 1.01
C SER A 105 -7.24 -11.55 -0.46
N HIS A 106 -8.31 -10.84 -0.82
CA HIS A 106 -8.76 -10.71 -2.21
C HIS A 106 -7.74 -10.06 -3.15
N ILE A 107 -6.90 -9.14 -2.64
CA ILE A 107 -5.81 -8.53 -3.42
C ILE A 107 -4.63 -9.49 -3.51
N MET A 108 -4.26 -10.12 -2.41
CA MET A 108 -3.14 -11.05 -2.38
C MET A 108 -3.38 -12.24 -3.31
N GLU A 109 -4.60 -12.77 -3.36
CA GLU A 109 -4.98 -13.84 -4.29
C GLU A 109 -4.80 -13.41 -5.76
N LYS A 110 -5.25 -12.20 -6.13
CA LYS A 110 -5.04 -11.63 -7.48
C LYS A 110 -3.55 -11.46 -7.79
N VAL A 111 -2.76 -10.96 -6.85
CA VAL A 111 -1.30 -10.80 -7.02
C VAL A 111 -0.63 -12.16 -7.22
N TYR A 112 -0.97 -13.17 -6.42
CA TYR A 112 -0.43 -14.52 -6.58
C TYR A 112 -0.82 -15.15 -7.92
N ALA A 113 -2.05 -14.95 -8.37
CA ALA A 113 -2.55 -15.47 -9.65
C ALA A 113 -1.82 -14.87 -10.86
N THR A 114 -1.19 -13.71 -10.74
CA THR A 114 -0.44 -13.09 -11.85
C THR A 114 0.90 -13.75 -12.17
N GLY A 115 1.40 -14.64 -11.31
CA GLY A 115 2.65 -15.36 -11.56
C GLY A 115 3.85 -14.42 -11.74
N LEU A 116 4.11 -13.55 -10.76
CA LEU A 116 5.16 -12.52 -10.82
C LEU A 116 6.60 -13.05 -10.64
N ALA A 117 6.81 -14.36 -10.66
CA ALA A 117 8.14 -14.94 -10.70
C ALA A 117 8.82 -14.64 -12.06
N VAL A 118 10.15 -14.49 -12.06
CA VAL A 118 10.94 -14.37 -13.30
C VAL A 118 10.74 -15.64 -14.13
N GLN A 119 10.44 -15.47 -15.41
CA GLN A 119 10.32 -16.57 -16.37
C GLN A 119 11.52 -16.50 -17.32
N SER A 120 12.52 -17.34 -17.05
CA SER A 120 13.70 -17.49 -17.89
C SER A 120 13.75 -18.90 -18.48
N VAL A 121 14.17 -19.01 -19.75
CA VAL A 121 14.37 -20.31 -20.44
C VAL A 121 15.71 -20.92 -20.10
N GLU A 122 16.69 -20.09 -19.72
CA GLU A 122 18.03 -20.53 -19.32
C GLU A 122 18.25 -20.31 -17.81
N PRO A 123 19.13 -21.09 -17.18
CA PRO A 123 19.53 -20.82 -15.80
C PRO A 123 20.05 -19.38 -15.68
N ILE A 124 19.57 -18.64 -14.69
CA ILE A 124 20.02 -17.27 -14.41
C ILE A 124 21.49 -17.34 -13.98
N VAL A 125 22.40 -17.24 -14.93
CA VAL A 125 23.85 -17.35 -14.70
C VAL A 125 24.52 -15.97 -14.60
N LYS A 126 23.85 -14.88 -15.02
CA LYS A 126 24.47 -13.57 -15.14
C LYS A 126 23.54 -12.43 -14.70
N LEU A 127 23.51 -12.13 -13.44
CA LEU A 127 22.98 -10.84 -12.90
C LEU A 127 23.85 -9.63 -13.33
N GLN A 128 24.63 -9.74 -14.39
CA GLN A 128 25.82 -8.90 -14.58
C GLN A 128 25.62 -7.62 -15.36
N ASN A 129 24.45 -7.31 -15.92
CA ASN A 129 24.34 -6.18 -16.84
C ASN A 129 23.05 -5.37 -16.71
N ILE A 130 22.46 -5.26 -15.51
CA ILE A 130 21.42 -4.27 -15.31
C ILE A 130 22.11 -2.89 -15.23
N PRO A 131 21.75 -1.92 -16.08
CA PRO A 131 22.29 -0.57 -15.98
C PRO A 131 22.10 0.00 -14.58
N TYR A 132 23.11 0.70 -14.05
CA TYR A 132 23.14 1.21 -12.68
C TYR A 132 21.94 2.12 -12.35
N ASP A 133 21.63 3.04 -13.24
CA ASP A 133 20.48 3.94 -13.17
C ASP A 133 19.15 3.18 -13.20
N LEU A 134 18.98 2.21 -14.10
CA LEU A 134 17.77 1.37 -14.11
C LEU A 134 17.60 0.61 -12.78
N TYR A 135 18.69 0.07 -12.23
CA TYR A 135 18.62 -0.66 -10.97
C TYR A 135 18.23 0.27 -9.80
N TRP A 136 18.99 1.35 -9.56
CA TRP A 136 18.80 2.19 -8.39
C TRP A 136 17.58 3.11 -8.48
N ASP A 137 17.27 3.64 -9.65
CA ASP A 137 16.19 4.61 -9.81
C ASP A 137 14.80 3.95 -10.00
N THR A 138 14.78 2.67 -10.38
CA THR A 138 13.51 2.00 -10.70
C THR A 138 13.35 0.64 -10.02
N LEU A 139 14.27 -0.31 -10.24
CA LEU A 139 14.08 -1.69 -9.76
C LEU A 139 14.25 -1.79 -8.25
N GLU A 140 15.21 -1.10 -7.67
CA GLU A 140 15.47 -1.13 -6.23
C GLU A 140 14.28 -0.58 -5.41
N PRO A 141 13.69 0.58 -5.71
CA PRO A 141 12.48 1.04 -5.04
C PRO A 141 11.32 0.04 -5.11
N ILE A 142 11.13 -0.65 -6.26
CA ILE A 142 10.08 -1.67 -6.38
C ILE A 142 10.38 -2.89 -5.51
N ASN A 143 11.67 -3.28 -5.39
CA ASN A 143 12.10 -4.35 -4.49
C ASN A 143 11.77 -4.05 -3.03
N MET A 144 11.75 -2.78 -2.67
CA MET A 144 11.40 -2.31 -1.33
C MET A 144 9.90 -2.20 -1.09
N CYS A 145 9.06 -2.69 -2.01
CA CYS A 145 7.61 -2.76 -1.77
C CYS A 145 7.31 -3.58 -0.51
N ARG A 146 6.49 -3.03 0.37
CA ARG A 146 6.15 -3.60 1.68
C ARG A 146 4.76 -4.23 1.71
N ASP A 147 4.07 -4.28 0.57
CA ASP A 147 2.67 -4.71 0.45
C ASP A 147 1.75 -4.06 1.49
N CYS A 148 2.03 -2.81 1.83
CA CYS A 148 1.34 -2.05 2.87
C CYS A 148 -0.04 -1.53 2.45
N MET A 149 -0.42 -1.68 1.19
CA MET A 149 -1.70 -1.27 0.59
C MET A 149 -2.03 0.24 0.65
N CYS A 150 -1.10 1.11 1.09
CA CYS A 150 -1.30 2.56 1.09
C CYS A 150 -1.68 3.09 -0.30
N CYS A 151 -1.04 2.58 -1.36
CA CYS A 151 -1.32 2.98 -2.74
C CYS A 151 -2.72 2.58 -3.22
N TYR A 152 -3.28 1.47 -2.73
CA TYR A 152 -4.65 1.04 -3.02
C TYR A 152 -5.69 1.97 -2.40
N SER A 153 -5.48 2.38 -1.14
CA SER A 153 -6.42 3.22 -0.40
C SER A 153 -6.62 4.64 -0.96
N VAL A 154 -5.73 5.08 -1.85
CA VAL A 154 -5.80 6.41 -2.51
C VAL A 154 -6.03 6.34 -4.01
N CYS A 155 -6.16 5.15 -4.59
CA CYS A 155 -6.26 4.95 -6.03
C CYS A 155 -7.66 5.28 -6.54
N PRO A 156 -7.89 6.34 -7.38
CA PRO A 156 -9.22 6.72 -7.83
C PRO A 156 -9.95 5.61 -8.60
N PRO A 157 -9.35 4.89 -9.56
CA PRO A 157 -10.00 3.77 -10.22
C PRO A 157 -10.58 2.73 -9.25
N LEU A 158 -9.88 2.45 -8.15
CA LEU A 158 -10.35 1.49 -7.15
C LEU A 158 -11.37 2.09 -6.19
N GLN A 159 -11.12 3.31 -5.69
CA GLN A 159 -11.88 3.91 -4.60
C GLN A 159 -13.12 4.70 -5.04
N GLU A 160 -13.09 5.26 -6.24
CA GLU A 160 -14.13 6.13 -6.76
C GLU A 160 -14.92 5.46 -7.90
N GLU A 161 -14.24 4.67 -8.77
CA GLU A 161 -14.84 4.02 -9.93
C GLU A 161 -15.13 2.52 -9.71
N ASN A 162 -14.79 1.99 -8.54
CA ASN A 162 -15.02 0.59 -8.15
C ASN A 162 -14.45 -0.46 -9.13
N LYS A 163 -13.29 -0.16 -9.75
CA LYS A 163 -12.62 -1.04 -10.74
C LYS A 163 -11.80 -2.17 -10.12
N TRP A 164 -12.21 -2.70 -8.98
CA TRP A 164 -11.50 -3.78 -8.29
C TRP A 164 -11.41 -5.08 -9.11
N GLU A 165 -12.34 -5.32 -10.05
CA GLU A 165 -12.31 -6.51 -10.89
C GLU A 165 -11.47 -6.34 -12.18
N SER A 166 -11.39 -5.14 -12.73
CA SER A 166 -10.68 -4.86 -13.98
C SER A 166 -9.23 -4.40 -13.78
N PHE A 167 -8.94 -3.73 -12.67
CA PHE A 167 -7.61 -3.19 -12.35
C PHE A 167 -6.99 -3.90 -11.16
N ILE A 168 -5.83 -4.50 -11.37
CA ILE A 168 -5.11 -5.24 -10.32
C ILE A 168 -4.59 -4.34 -9.19
N GLY A 169 -4.51 -3.02 -9.43
CA GLY A 169 -4.06 -2.04 -8.47
C GLY A 169 -2.56 -1.69 -8.54
N PRO A 170 -2.17 -0.61 -7.82
CA PRO A 170 -0.87 0.02 -8.05
C PRO A 170 0.34 -0.85 -7.69
N SER A 171 0.36 -1.56 -6.55
CA SER A 171 1.57 -2.32 -6.18
C SER A 171 1.76 -3.53 -7.10
N ALA A 172 0.68 -4.28 -7.40
CA ALA A 172 0.75 -5.41 -8.31
C ALA A 172 1.17 -4.98 -9.73
N MET A 173 0.62 -3.87 -10.23
CA MET A 173 1.02 -3.31 -11.53
C MET A 173 2.49 -2.87 -11.54
N ALA A 174 3.01 -2.31 -10.44
CA ALA A 174 4.43 -1.98 -10.31
C ALA A 174 5.31 -3.25 -10.35
N GLN A 175 4.86 -4.35 -9.76
CA GLN A 175 5.57 -5.63 -9.84
C GLN A 175 5.57 -6.20 -11.26
N ILE A 176 4.49 -6.06 -12.04
CA ILE A 176 4.49 -6.40 -13.48
C ILE A 176 5.52 -5.53 -14.21
N GLY A 177 5.55 -4.23 -13.95
CA GLY A 177 6.52 -3.31 -14.53
C GLY A 177 7.96 -3.64 -14.17
N LYS A 178 8.21 -4.06 -12.93
CA LYS A 178 9.52 -4.58 -12.51
C LYS A 178 9.95 -5.76 -13.38
N ARG A 179 9.05 -6.72 -13.63
CA ARG A 179 9.35 -7.88 -14.46
C ARG A 179 9.54 -7.51 -15.94
N PHE A 180 8.78 -6.54 -16.43
CA PHE A 180 8.99 -5.98 -17.78
C PHE A 180 10.38 -5.35 -17.93
N LEU A 181 10.90 -4.71 -16.92
CA LEU A 181 12.21 -4.06 -16.89
C LEU A 181 13.37 -5.03 -16.59
N ASP A 182 13.07 -6.23 -16.11
CA ASP A 182 14.06 -7.24 -15.78
C ASP A 182 14.60 -7.91 -17.05
N PRO A 183 15.88 -7.77 -17.39
CA PRO A 183 16.44 -8.33 -18.62
C PRO A 183 16.44 -9.86 -18.67
N GLU A 184 16.29 -10.52 -17.51
CA GLU A 184 16.21 -11.98 -17.40
C GLU A 184 14.78 -12.52 -17.54
N ASP A 185 13.77 -11.64 -17.50
CA ASP A 185 12.36 -12.04 -17.63
C ASP A 185 11.96 -12.09 -19.12
N GLN A 186 11.48 -13.23 -19.58
CA GLN A 186 11.09 -13.46 -20.98
C GLN A 186 9.57 -13.58 -21.18
N ALA A 187 8.79 -13.37 -20.11
CA ALA A 187 7.34 -13.39 -20.21
C ALA A 187 6.79 -12.14 -20.91
N ASP A 188 5.66 -12.28 -21.60
CA ASP A 188 4.93 -11.14 -22.17
C ASP A 188 4.26 -10.30 -21.08
N ARG A 189 5.05 -9.45 -20.43
CA ARG A 189 4.57 -8.58 -19.35
C ARG A 189 3.75 -7.40 -19.86
N VAL A 190 3.89 -7.04 -21.13
CA VAL A 190 3.09 -5.99 -21.76
C VAL A 190 1.62 -6.44 -21.90
N SER A 191 1.41 -7.61 -22.47
CA SER A 191 0.05 -8.20 -22.51
C SER A 191 -0.50 -8.45 -21.12
N GLN A 192 0.32 -8.93 -20.19
CA GLN A 192 -0.09 -9.12 -18.80
C GLN A 192 -0.57 -7.81 -18.16
N ALA A 193 0.16 -6.69 -18.34
CA ALA A 193 -0.25 -5.38 -17.84
C ALA A 193 -1.58 -4.93 -18.46
N ALA A 194 -1.75 -5.10 -19.79
CA ALA A 194 -3.00 -4.76 -20.47
C ALA A 194 -4.19 -5.56 -19.94
N PHE A 195 -4.05 -6.88 -19.78
CA PHE A 195 -5.10 -7.74 -19.22
C PHE A 195 -5.35 -7.48 -17.73
N SER A 196 -4.37 -6.96 -17.01
CA SER A 196 -4.48 -6.58 -15.59
C SER A 196 -4.98 -5.14 -15.37
N GLY A 197 -5.41 -4.45 -16.44
CA GLY A 197 -6.09 -3.17 -16.37
C GLY A 197 -5.18 -1.94 -16.32
N ILE A 198 -3.99 -1.98 -16.96
CA ILE A 198 -3.11 -0.80 -17.00
C ILE A 198 -3.80 0.43 -17.57
N PHE A 199 -4.74 0.27 -18.52
CA PHE A 199 -5.50 1.35 -19.13
C PHE A 199 -6.57 1.95 -18.22
N ASP A 200 -6.93 1.30 -17.11
CA ASP A 200 -7.78 1.89 -16.07
C ASP A 200 -7.01 2.90 -15.22
N CYS A 201 -5.67 2.87 -15.27
CA CYS A 201 -4.84 3.81 -14.53
C CYS A 201 -4.84 5.19 -15.20
N THR A 202 -5.23 6.23 -14.44
CA THR A 202 -5.28 7.63 -14.89
C THR A 202 -3.96 8.39 -14.76
N LEU A 203 -2.87 7.72 -14.35
CA LEU A 203 -1.54 8.30 -14.10
C LEU A 203 -1.54 9.49 -13.11
N CYS A 204 -2.49 9.55 -12.19
CA CYS A 204 -2.71 10.69 -11.28
C CYS A 204 -1.61 10.90 -10.21
N GLY A 205 -0.71 9.95 -10.01
CA GLY A 205 0.41 10.03 -9.08
C GLY A 205 0.08 9.86 -7.59
N LYS A 206 -1.18 9.69 -7.20
CA LYS A 206 -1.58 9.54 -5.78
C LYS A 206 -0.87 8.35 -5.11
N CYS A 207 -0.68 7.25 -5.82
CA CYS A 207 0.03 6.07 -5.32
C CYS A 207 1.51 6.34 -5.00
N SER A 208 2.22 7.09 -5.87
CA SER A 208 3.60 7.50 -5.61
C SER A 208 3.69 8.44 -4.40
N ALA A 209 2.73 9.37 -4.25
CA ALA A 209 2.73 10.37 -3.18
C ALA A 209 2.55 9.79 -1.76
N VAL A 210 2.05 8.56 -1.64
CA VAL A 210 1.85 7.90 -0.33
C VAL A 210 2.76 6.68 -0.15
N CYS A 211 3.62 6.39 -1.12
CA CYS A 211 4.46 5.20 -1.08
C CYS A 211 5.64 5.38 -0.09
N PRO A 212 5.73 4.57 0.98
CA PRO A 212 6.84 4.66 1.93
C PRO A 212 8.17 4.11 1.36
N ALA A 213 8.13 3.49 0.17
CA ALA A 213 9.30 3.02 -0.57
C ALA A 213 9.63 3.91 -1.79
N GLU A 214 8.90 5.03 -1.96
CA GLU A 214 9.12 6.00 -3.05
C GLU A 214 9.11 5.39 -4.46
N ILE A 215 8.31 4.32 -4.66
CA ILE A 215 8.20 3.64 -5.94
C ILE A 215 7.72 4.63 -7.01
N PRO A 216 8.42 4.73 -8.17
CA PRO A 216 8.06 5.66 -9.24
C PRO A 216 6.91 5.11 -10.11
N HIS A 217 5.74 4.86 -9.49
CA HIS A 217 4.59 4.22 -10.16
C HIS A 217 4.21 4.90 -11.47
N VAL A 218 4.18 6.24 -11.51
CA VAL A 218 3.76 6.99 -12.72
C VAL A 218 4.69 6.69 -13.90
N ALA A 219 6.01 6.71 -13.67
CA ALA A 219 6.98 6.43 -14.75
C ALA A 219 6.82 5.00 -15.28
N ILE A 220 6.68 4.03 -14.37
CA ILE A 220 6.49 2.61 -14.72
C ILE A 220 5.19 2.40 -15.50
N PHE A 221 4.09 3.00 -15.03
CA PHE A 221 2.77 2.81 -15.65
C PHE A 221 2.67 3.52 -16.99
N THR A 222 3.29 4.70 -17.13
CA THR A 222 3.38 5.39 -18.42
C THR A 222 4.12 4.52 -19.44
N LEU A 223 5.23 3.91 -19.05
CA LEU A 223 5.98 3.00 -19.91
C LEU A 223 5.14 1.79 -20.32
N LEU A 224 4.47 1.13 -19.37
CA LEU A 224 3.63 -0.04 -19.67
C LEU A 224 2.45 0.32 -20.58
N GLN A 225 1.80 1.49 -20.39
CA GLN A 225 0.73 1.94 -21.29
C GLN A 225 1.26 2.17 -22.71
N GLN A 226 2.39 2.86 -22.86
CA GLN A 226 3.01 3.13 -24.16
C GLN A 226 3.40 1.84 -24.89
N GLU A 227 3.99 0.87 -24.21
CA GLU A 227 4.36 -0.39 -24.81
C GLU A 227 3.13 -1.24 -25.18
N ALA A 228 2.07 -1.22 -24.35
CA ALA A 228 0.82 -1.88 -24.67
C ALA A 228 0.13 -1.25 -25.90
N GLU A 229 0.13 0.07 -26.02
CA GLU A 229 -0.37 0.78 -27.21
C GLU A 229 0.43 0.45 -28.48
N LYS A 230 1.77 0.42 -28.40
CA LYS A 230 2.65 0.00 -29.52
C LYS A 230 2.37 -1.43 -29.97
N ALA A 231 2.04 -2.32 -29.03
CA ALA A 231 1.65 -3.70 -29.31
C ALA A 231 0.22 -3.83 -29.87
N GLY A 232 -0.50 -2.71 -30.05
CA GLY A 232 -1.87 -2.70 -30.56
C GLY A 232 -2.94 -3.12 -29.54
N LEU A 233 -2.57 -3.21 -28.26
CA LEU A 233 -3.48 -3.52 -27.18
C LEU A 233 -4.30 -2.27 -26.81
N LYS A 234 -5.56 -2.48 -26.45
CA LYS A 234 -6.51 -1.39 -26.19
C LYS A 234 -7.20 -1.60 -24.84
N PRO A 235 -7.76 -0.52 -24.22
CA PRO A 235 -8.64 -0.65 -23.08
C PRO A 235 -9.73 -1.70 -23.34
N LYS A 236 -10.09 -2.45 -22.31
CA LYS A 236 -11.28 -3.31 -22.37
C LYS A 236 -12.51 -2.43 -22.55
N ALA A 237 -13.36 -2.76 -23.53
CA ALA A 237 -14.61 -2.06 -23.77
C ALA A 237 -15.60 -2.24 -22.61
#